data_f05e89fe121ec97253d7004c5503c977
#
_entry.id   f05e89fe121ec97253d7004c5503c977
#
_cell.length_a   1.000
_cell.length_b   1.000
_cell.length_c   1.000
_cell.angle_alpha   90.00
_cell.angle_beta   90.00
_cell.angle_gamma   90.00
#
_symmetry.space_group_name_H-M   'P 1'
#
loop_
_entity.id
_entity.type
_entity.pdbx_description
1 polymer ?
#
loop_
_entity_poly.entity_id
_entity_poly.type
_entity_poly.pdbx_seq_one_letter_code
_entity_poly.pdbx_strand_id
1 'polypeptide(L)'
;MEIRRFGPGNRRPDGPPGTQGVTGQVIWNDERANISELAFARRALVAPHTNPNTTLFIVVSGGGWVRVGDEVVPIRHGEAVVWPADVDHGAFTDGSEMRAIVVELSDRGPAVGDLVLEGLARRLDPGALPVTPAVGSLAERPARREDHDETEGEPW
;
A
#
# COMPACT_ATOMS: atom_id res chain seq x y z
N MET A 1 25.02 12.08 -3.93
CA MET A 1 23.59 12.06 -3.56
C MET A 1 22.79 11.82 -4.83
N GLU A 2 21.85 10.89 -4.83
CA GLU A 2 20.93 10.62 -5.95
C GLU A 2 19.49 10.86 -5.45
N ILE A 3 18.68 11.55 -6.25
CA ILE A 3 17.26 11.80 -5.95
C ILE A 3 16.45 11.19 -7.09
N ARG A 4 15.51 10.31 -6.75
CA ARG A 4 14.59 9.68 -7.70
C ARG A 4 13.19 10.22 -7.50
N ARG A 5 12.51 10.57 -8.57
CA ARG A 5 11.12 11.00 -8.56
C ARG A 5 10.23 9.85 -8.93
N PHE A 6 9.16 9.67 -8.19
CA PHE A 6 8.13 8.70 -8.44
C PHE A 6 6.74 9.32 -8.20
N GLY A 7 5.69 8.63 -8.61
CA GLY A 7 4.33 9.11 -8.45
C GLY A 7 3.66 9.56 -9.75
N PRO A 8 2.63 10.42 -9.68
CA PRO A 8 1.86 10.81 -10.85
C PRO A 8 2.73 11.32 -12.00
N GLY A 9 2.41 10.89 -13.23
CA GLY A 9 3.17 11.25 -14.44
C GLY A 9 4.35 10.33 -14.75
N ASN A 10 4.84 9.56 -13.79
CA ASN A 10 5.96 8.62 -13.98
C ASN A 10 5.52 7.16 -14.01
N ARG A 11 4.31 6.87 -13.55
CA ARG A 11 3.75 5.51 -13.50
C ARG A 11 3.33 5.03 -14.88
N ARG A 12 3.37 3.70 -15.07
CA ARG A 12 2.86 2.99 -16.25
C ARG A 12 1.90 1.91 -15.80
N PRO A 13 0.98 1.44 -16.67
CA PRO A 13 0.25 0.21 -16.39
C PRO A 13 1.23 -0.90 -16.05
N ASP A 14 1.00 -1.56 -14.93
CA ASP A 14 1.94 -2.52 -14.37
C ASP A 14 1.21 -3.64 -13.63
N GLY A 15 1.87 -4.79 -13.54
CA GLY A 15 1.43 -5.96 -12.82
C GLY A 15 1.39 -7.23 -13.67
N PRO A 16 1.14 -8.38 -13.05
CA PRO A 16 1.00 -9.67 -13.73
C PRO A 16 -0.17 -9.68 -14.71
N PRO A 17 -0.22 -10.65 -15.64
CA PRO A 17 -1.33 -10.80 -16.57
C PRO A 17 -2.69 -10.82 -15.85
N GLY A 18 -3.66 -10.07 -16.35
CA GLY A 18 -4.99 -9.91 -15.74
C GLY A 18 -5.11 -8.74 -14.77
N THR A 19 -4.00 -8.02 -14.49
CA THR A 19 -4.03 -6.78 -13.69
C THR A 19 -4.84 -5.69 -14.39
N GLN A 20 -5.67 -4.97 -13.64
CA GLN A 20 -6.53 -3.91 -14.13
C GLN A 20 -6.53 -2.71 -13.19
N GLY A 21 -6.54 -1.49 -13.74
CA GLY A 21 -6.65 -0.26 -12.97
C GLY A 21 -5.47 0.03 -12.04
N VAL A 22 -4.34 -0.63 -12.26
CA VAL A 22 -3.10 -0.45 -11.50
C VAL A 22 -2.05 0.19 -12.39
N THR A 23 -1.36 1.16 -11.84
CA THR A 23 -0.15 1.74 -12.45
C THR A 23 0.99 1.66 -11.46
N GLY A 24 2.18 1.41 -11.96
CA GLY A 24 3.36 1.23 -11.13
C GLY A 24 4.60 1.93 -11.65
N GLN A 25 5.60 1.94 -10.82
CA GLN A 25 6.92 2.47 -11.14
C GLN A 25 7.96 1.86 -10.21
N VAL A 26 9.04 1.35 -10.79
CA VAL A 26 10.22 0.94 -10.03
C VAL A 26 10.95 2.17 -9.51
N ILE A 27 11.21 2.20 -8.20
CA ILE A 27 11.99 3.24 -7.52
C ILE A 27 13.45 2.81 -7.44
N TRP A 28 13.67 1.54 -7.09
CA TRP A 28 14.99 0.95 -6.94
C TRP A 28 14.97 -0.51 -7.36
N ASN A 29 16.03 -0.96 -8.01
CA ASN A 29 16.23 -2.37 -8.33
C ASN A 29 17.73 -2.69 -8.28
N ASP A 30 18.08 -3.69 -7.47
CA ASP A 30 19.40 -4.29 -7.42
C ASP A 30 19.30 -5.79 -7.15
N GLU A 31 20.42 -6.47 -6.89
CA GLU A 31 20.46 -7.91 -6.59
C GLU A 31 19.82 -8.31 -5.27
N ARG A 32 19.49 -7.36 -4.39
CA ARG A 32 18.95 -7.60 -3.04
C ARG A 32 17.46 -7.35 -2.97
N ALA A 33 17.00 -6.33 -3.70
CA ALA A 33 15.60 -5.93 -3.63
C ALA A 33 15.14 -5.20 -4.89
N ASN A 34 13.85 -5.36 -5.19
CA ASN A 34 13.12 -4.50 -6.09
C ASN A 34 12.11 -3.68 -5.27
N ILE A 35 12.20 -2.37 -5.36
CA ILE A 35 11.30 -1.44 -4.66
C ILE A 35 10.49 -0.69 -5.70
N SER A 36 9.19 -0.81 -5.63
CA SER A 36 8.27 -0.15 -6.55
C SER A 36 7.12 0.56 -5.81
N GLU A 37 6.52 1.52 -6.47
CA GLU A 37 5.25 2.10 -6.07
C GLU A 37 4.15 1.58 -6.97
N LEU A 38 3.04 1.16 -6.38
CA LEU A 38 1.79 0.83 -7.08
C LEU A 38 0.70 1.81 -6.67
N ALA A 39 -0.08 2.22 -7.65
CA ALA A 39 -1.26 3.03 -7.45
C ALA A 39 -2.48 2.33 -8.06
N PHE A 40 -3.47 2.11 -7.22
CA PHE A 40 -4.71 1.44 -7.52
C PHE A 40 -5.82 2.47 -7.72
N ALA A 41 -6.51 2.41 -8.83
CA ALA A 41 -7.77 3.13 -9.02
C ALA A 41 -8.86 2.56 -8.10
N ARG A 42 -10.05 3.16 -8.09
CA ARG A 42 -11.15 2.76 -7.19
C ARG A 42 -11.68 1.34 -7.40
N ARG A 43 -11.45 0.76 -8.56
CA ARG A 43 -11.78 -0.62 -8.92
C ARG A 43 -10.60 -1.20 -9.68
N ALA A 44 -9.60 -1.55 -8.94
CA ALA A 44 -8.35 -2.06 -9.47
C ALA A 44 -8.07 -3.46 -8.91
N LEU A 45 -7.34 -4.22 -9.67
CA LEU A 45 -6.97 -5.59 -9.34
C LEU A 45 -5.53 -5.86 -9.78
N VAL A 46 -4.68 -6.26 -8.85
CA VAL A 46 -3.51 -7.08 -9.14
C VAL A 46 -3.98 -8.52 -9.11
N ALA A 47 -4.02 -9.16 -10.28
CA ALA A 47 -4.48 -10.54 -10.39
C ALA A 47 -3.65 -11.47 -9.50
N PRO A 48 -4.27 -12.52 -8.93
CA PRO A 48 -3.54 -13.51 -8.17
C PRO A 48 -2.39 -14.11 -8.98
N HIS A 49 -1.23 -14.17 -8.37
CA HIS A 49 0.00 -14.67 -8.98
C HIS A 49 0.98 -15.11 -7.89
N THR A 50 2.00 -15.86 -8.27
CA THR A 50 3.10 -16.23 -7.40
C THR A 50 4.36 -15.45 -7.75
N ASN A 51 5.20 -15.20 -6.75
CA ASN A 51 6.51 -14.59 -6.90
C ASN A 51 7.53 -15.44 -6.14
N PRO A 52 8.70 -15.74 -6.70
CA PRO A 52 9.73 -16.50 -5.99
C PRO A 52 10.38 -15.74 -4.82
N ASN A 53 10.08 -14.47 -4.68
CA ASN A 53 10.65 -13.60 -3.65
C ASN A 53 9.62 -13.30 -2.56
N THR A 54 10.07 -13.25 -1.31
CA THR A 54 9.26 -12.69 -0.23
C THR A 54 9.00 -11.21 -0.51
N THR A 55 7.75 -10.80 -0.44
CA THR A 55 7.32 -9.46 -0.80
C THR A 55 6.63 -8.79 0.38
N LEU A 56 7.02 -7.54 0.68
CA LEU A 56 6.26 -6.66 1.56
C LEU A 56 5.40 -5.73 0.72
N PHE A 57 4.11 -5.72 1.01
CA PHE A 57 3.15 -4.78 0.41
C PHE A 57 2.71 -3.80 1.49
N ILE A 58 3.17 -2.55 1.38
CA ILE A 58 3.07 -1.51 2.42
C ILE A 58 2.11 -0.43 1.94
N VAL A 59 0.95 -0.30 2.57
CA VAL A 59 -0.04 0.71 2.18
C VAL A 59 0.31 2.07 2.76
N VAL A 60 0.58 3.03 1.89
CA VAL A 60 0.99 4.40 2.24
C VAL A 60 -0.14 5.42 2.09
N SER A 61 -1.22 5.06 1.41
CA SER A 61 -2.40 5.93 1.28
C SER A 61 -3.63 5.10 0.86
N GLY A 62 -4.80 5.46 1.38
CA GLY A 62 -6.05 4.79 1.07
C GLY A 62 -6.13 3.39 1.68
N GLY A 63 -6.78 2.48 0.97
CA GLY A 63 -6.93 1.10 1.41
C GLY A 63 -7.68 0.25 0.38
N GLY A 64 -7.69 -1.04 0.64
CA GLY A 64 -8.30 -2.05 -0.21
C GLY A 64 -8.29 -3.41 0.46
N TRP A 65 -8.02 -4.41 -0.31
CA TRP A 65 -7.99 -5.81 0.10
C TRP A 65 -6.71 -6.48 -0.39
N VAL A 66 -6.18 -7.36 0.41
CA VAL A 66 -5.06 -8.23 0.03
C VAL A 66 -5.46 -9.68 0.15
N ARG A 67 -4.86 -10.50 -0.69
CA ARG A 67 -5.03 -11.94 -0.71
C ARG A 67 -3.69 -12.63 -0.50
N VAL A 68 -3.69 -13.71 0.30
CA VAL A 68 -2.58 -14.65 0.45
C VAL A 68 -3.17 -16.05 0.46
N GLY A 69 -2.90 -16.86 -0.55
CA GLY A 69 -3.58 -18.12 -0.73
C GLY A 69 -5.10 -17.94 -0.84
N ASP A 70 -5.84 -18.59 0.04
CA ASP A 70 -7.32 -18.48 0.09
C ASP A 70 -7.81 -17.38 1.05
N GLU A 71 -6.92 -16.79 1.82
CA GLU A 71 -7.26 -15.77 2.79
C GLU A 71 -7.34 -14.38 2.12
N VAL A 72 -8.42 -13.65 2.38
CA VAL A 72 -8.64 -12.29 1.90
C VAL A 72 -8.96 -11.41 3.09
N VAL A 73 -8.18 -10.35 3.27
CA VAL A 73 -8.34 -9.42 4.38
C VAL A 73 -8.30 -7.95 3.91
N PRO A 74 -9.02 -7.05 4.58
CA PRO A 74 -8.89 -5.62 4.31
C PRO A 74 -7.51 -5.13 4.76
N ILE A 75 -6.98 -4.15 4.02
CA ILE A 75 -5.74 -3.46 4.36
C ILE A 75 -5.90 -1.96 4.13
N ARG A 76 -5.25 -1.16 4.96
CA ARG A 76 -5.34 0.30 4.89
C ARG A 76 -4.01 0.99 5.16
N HIS A 77 -3.99 2.28 4.96
CA HIS A 77 -2.84 3.14 5.25
C HIS A 77 -2.24 2.85 6.63
N GLY A 78 -0.92 2.70 6.66
CA GLY A 78 -0.14 2.37 7.85
C GLY A 78 -0.03 0.88 8.15
N GLU A 79 -0.60 0.02 7.31
CA GLU A 79 -0.51 -1.44 7.43
C GLU A 79 0.37 -2.02 6.31
N ALA A 80 0.95 -3.17 6.59
CA ALA A 80 1.73 -3.93 5.63
C ALA A 80 1.39 -5.41 5.72
N VAL A 81 1.35 -6.08 4.57
CA VAL A 81 1.27 -7.54 4.49
C VAL A 81 2.58 -8.11 3.99
N VAL A 82 2.95 -9.26 4.51
CA VAL A 82 4.05 -10.07 3.98
C VAL A 82 3.45 -11.14 3.09
N TRP A 83 3.81 -11.12 1.83
CA TRP A 83 3.53 -12.18 0.87
C TRP A 83 4.71 -13.15 0.84
N PRO A 84 4.54 -14.38 1.31
CA PRO A 84 5.61 -15.37 1.28
C PRO A 84 6.00 -15.73 -0.15
N ALA A 85 7.26 -16.09 -0.35
CA ALA A 85 7.72 -16.64 -1.62
C ALA A 85 6.87 -17.85 -2.05
N ASP A 86 6.61 -17.97 -3.33
CA ASP A 86 5.88 -19.07 -3.99
C ASP A 86 4.43 -19.29 -3.51
N VAL A 87 3.87 -18.36 -2.74
CA VAL A 87 2.46 -18.37 -2.34
C VAL A 87 1.65 -17.42 -3.24
N ASP A 88 0.49 -17.91 -3.70
CA ASP A 88 -0.44 -17.13 -4.49
C ASP A 88 -0.93 -15.91 -3.72
N HIS A 89 -0.80 -14.72 -4.31
CA HIS A 89 -1.15 -13.47 -3.66
C HIS A 89 -1.66 -12.43 -4.66
N GLY A 90 -2.31 -11.41 -4.14
CA GLY A 90 -2.86 -10.31 -4.94
C GLY A 90 -3.43 -9.21 -4.08
N ALA A 91 -3.88 -8.14 -4.72
CA ALA A 91 -4.51 -7.00 -4.05
C ALA A 91 -5.58 -6.38 -4.95
N PHE A 92 -6.61 -5.82 -4.33
CA PHE A 92 -7.65 -5.13 -5.09
C PHE A 92 -8.29 -4.00 -4.28
N THR A 93 -8.99 -3.13 -4.99
CA THR A 93 -9.79 -2.04 -4.41
C THR A 93 -11.25 -2.17 -4.84
N ASP A 94 -12.15 -1.77 -3.95
CA ASP A 94 -13.58 -1.67 -4.24
C ASP A 94 -14.11 -0.35 -3.66
N GLY A 95 -14.24 0.65 -4.52
CA GLY A 95 -14.76 1.97 -4.20
C GLY A 95 -13.74 2.97 -3.61
N SER A 96 -12.55 2.53 -3.23
CA SER A 96 -11.46 3.38 -2.72
C SER A 96 -10.25 3.36 -3.65
N GLU A 97 -9.40 4.37 -3.55
CA GLU A 97 -8.07 4.35 -4.15
C GLU A 97 -7.05 3.86 -3.11
N MET A 98 -5.96 3.26 -3.58
CA MET A 98 -4.89 2.81 -2.71
C MET A 98 -3.53 3.08 -3.35
N ARG A 99 -2.55 3.43 -2.51
CA ARG A 99 -1.15 3.49 -2.91
C ARG A 99 -0.33 2.61 -1.97
N ALA A 100 0.54 1.83 -2.56
CA ALA A 100 1.43 0.94 -1.82
C ALA A 100 2.86 1.05 -2.31
N ILE A 101 3.80 0.85 -1.40
CA ILE A 101 5.18 0.54 -1.71
C ILE A 101 5.34 -0.97 -1.64
N VAL A 102 5.88 -1.55 -2.69
CA VAL A 102 6.17 -2.97 -2.78
C VAL A 102 7.67 -3.17 -2.68
N VAL A 103 8.09 -4.03 -1.77
CA VAL A 103 9.49 -4.40 -1.59
C VAL A 103 9.60 -5.91 -1.78
N GLU A 104 10.14 -6.32 -2.91
CA GLU A 104 10.46 -7.71 -3.18
C GLU A 104 11.90 -7.97 -2.73
N LEU A 105 12.06 -8.91 -1.82
CA LEU A 105 13.36 -9.25 -1.23
C LEU A 105 13.91 -10.49 -1.92
N SER A 106 15.10 -10.39 -2.50
CA SER A 106 15.77 -11.61 -2.99
C SER A 106 16.10 -12.51 -1.81
N ASP A 107 15.87 -13.82 -1.95
CA ASP A 107 16.06 -14.85 -0.90
C ASP A 107 17.51 -15.03 -0.40
N ARG A 108 18.43 -14.26 -0.90
CA ARG A 108 19.80 -14.15 -0.37
C ARG A 108 19.79 -13.26 0.86
N GLY A 109 19.01 -13.72 1.88
CA GLY A 109 18.66 -12.96 3.06
C GLY A 109 19.84 -12.28 3.70
N PRO A 110 19.73 -10.98 3.99
CA PRO A 110 20.64 -10.36 4.92
C PRO A 110 20.35 -10.94 6.30
N ALA A 111 21.39 -11.28 7.00
CA ALA A 111 21.34 -11.11 8.43
C ALA A 111 20.73 -9.73 8.70
N VAL A 112 19.68 -9.70 9.50
CA VAL A 112 19.11 -8.47 10.02
C VAL A 112 20.25 -7.80 10.78
N GLY A 113 20.96 -6.89 10.09
CA GLY A 113 21.96 -6.06 10.71
C GLY A 113 21.29 -5.18 11.73
N ASP A 114 22.06 -4.65 12.66
CA ASP A 114 21.59 -3.77 13.72
C ASP A 114 20.61 -2.73 13.15
N LEU A 115 19.34 -2.90 13.49
CA LEU A 115 18.31 -1.97 13.10
C LEU A 115 18.54 -0.67 13.86
N VAL A 116 18.73 0.40 13.13
CA VAL A 116 18.89 1.75 13.69
C VAL A 116 17.60 2.23 14.37
N LEU A 117 16.47 1.56 14.11
CA LEU A 117 15.18 1.90 14.67
C LEU A 117 14.80 0.93 15.79
N GLU A 118 14.60 1.48 16.97
CA GLU A 118 14.02 0.76 18.10
C GLU A 118 12.50 0.68 17.93
N GLY A 119 12.01 -0.42 17.47
CA GLY A 119 10.60 -0.68 17.35
C GLY A 119 10.27 -1.57 16.18
N LEU A 120 9.54 -2.63 16.45
CA LEU A 120 9.02 -3.52 15.45
C LEU A 120 7.56 -3.18 15.14
N ALA A 121 7.19 -3.24 13.88
CA ALA A 121 5.80 -3.18 13.51
C ALA A 121 5.03 -4.30 14.25
N ARG A 122 3.91 -3.93 14.86
CA ARG A 122 3.08 -4.90 15.55
C ARG A 122 2.47 -5.84 14.53
N ARG A 123 2.69 -7.14 14.73
CA ARG A 123 1.95 -8.17 13.98
C ARG A 123 0.49 -8.15 14.40
N LEU A 124 -0.39 -7.95 13.44
CA LEU A 124 -1.84 -8.05 13.64
C LEU A 124 -2.28 -9.46 13.24
N ASP A 125 -3.08 -10.08 14.08
CA ASP A 125 -3.82 -11.27 13.69
C ASP A 125 -4.96 -10.81 12.77
N PRO A 126 -5.10 -11.35 11.55
CA PRO A 126 -6.18 -10.99 10.64
C PRO A 126 -7.57 -11.13 11.26
N GLY A 127 -7.76 -12.11 12.16
CA GLY A 127 -9.00 -12.30 12.91
C GLY A 127 -9.22 -11.32 14.06
N ALA A 128 -8.17 -10.59 14.47
CA ALA A 128 -8.22 -9.64 15.58
C ALA A 128 -8.28 -8.18 15.11
N LEU A 129 -8.31 -7.93 13.80
CA LEU A 129 -8.53 -6.58 13.29
C LEU A 129 -9.91 -6.13 13.79
N PRO A 130 -9.98 -5.14 14.69
CA PRO A 130 -11.27 -4.60 15.04
C PRO A 130 -11.87 -4.02 13.76
N VAL A 131 -12.93 -4.62 13.27
CA VAL A 131 -13.84 -3.96 12.35
C VAL A 131 -14.45 -2.84 13.20
N THR A 132 -13.72 -1.76 13.35
CA THR A 132 -14.31 -0.53 13.84
C THR A 132 -15.18 -0.06 12.68
N PRO A 133 -16.51 -0.16 12.79
CA PRO A 133 -17.35 0.53 11.84
C PRO A 133 -16.83 1.96 11.81
N ALA A 134 -16.76 2.55 10.64
CA ALA A 134 -16.48 3.98 10.51
C ALA A 134 -17.70 4.80 11.02
N VAL A 135 -18.16 4.45 12.21
CA VAL A 135 -19.23 5.12 12.92
C VAL A 135 -18.55 6.22 13.72
N GLY A 136 -18.78 7.40 13.34
CA GLY A 136 -18.47 8.54 14.16
C GLY A 136 -17.52 9.53 13.54
N SER A 137 -16.33 9.16 13.13
CA SER A 137 -15.32 10.16 12.77
C SER A 137 -15.64 11.00 11.51
N LEU A 138 -16.51 10.53 10.64
CA LEU A 138 -17.04 11.32 9.53
C LEU A 138 -18.40 11.97 9.86
N ALA A 139 -19.19 11.35 10.75
CA ALA A 139 -20.45 11.92 11.21
C ALA A 139 -20.25 13.02 12.25
N GLU A 140 -19.16 12.97 12.99
CA GLU A 140 -18.75 13.98 13.97
C GLU A 140 -17.74 14.99 13.43
N ARG A 141 -17.57 15.06 12.13
CA ARG A 141 -16.88 16.21 11.56
C ARG A 141 -17.69 17.44 11.99
N PRO A 142 -17.12 18.34 12.79
CA PRO A 142 -17.81 19.57 13.12
C PRO A 142 -18.25 20.22 11.81
N ALA A 143 -19.51 20.62 11.74
CA ALA A 143 -20.02 21.33 10.59
C ALA A 143 -18.97 22.39 10.21
N ARG A 144 -18.61 22.42 8.92
CA ARG A 144 -17.72 23.44 8.39
C ARG A 144 -18.13 24.75 9.00
N ARG A 145 -17.21 25.45 9.68
CA ARG A 145 -17.53 26.75 10.26
C ARG A 145 -18.16 27.60 9.16
N GLU A 146 -19.41 27.98 9.36
CA GLU A 146 -20.16 28.80 8.41
C GLU A 146 -19.71 30.27 8.40
N ASP A 147 -18.72 30.57 9.26
CA ASP A 147 -18.16 31.91 9.47
C ASP A 147 -16.81 32.12 8.76
N HIS A 148 -16.51 31.31 7.77
CA HIS A 148 -15.38 31.60 6.89
C HIS A 148 -15.81 32.71 5.93
N ASP A 149 -15.41 33.94 6.26
CA ASP A 149 -15.64 35.08 5.41
C ASP A 149 -14.77 34.96 4.14
N GLU A 150 -15.41 34.59 3.04
CA GLU A 150 -14.77 34.45 1.73
C GLU A 150 -14.23 35.80 1.17
N THR A 151 -14.50 36.91 1.87
CA THR A 151 -14.00 38.24 1.47
C THR A 151 -12.61 38.55 2.03
N GLU A 152 -12.14 37.86 3.04
CA GLU A 152 -10.77 37.95 3.50
C GLU A 152 -9.93 36.88 2.78
N GLY A 153 -9.39 37.25 1.64
CA GLY A 153 -8.47 36.38 0.89
C GLY A 153 -7.30 35.97 1.77
N GLU A 154 -7.14 34.69 2.04
CA GLU A 154 -5.95 34.18 2.70
C GLU A 154 -4.73 34.45 1.84
N PRO A 155 -3.65 34.99 2.39
CA PRO A 155 -2.40 35.15 1.65
C PRO A 155 -1.82 33.76 1.39
N TRP A 156 -1.45 33.54 0.16
CA TRP A 156 -0.81 32.33 -0.37
C TRP A 156 0.59 32.12 0.22
#